data_477b0907b89694e8d35f74a0ac01f3a0
#
_entry.id   477b0907b89694e8d35f74a0ac01f3a0
#
_cell.length_a   1.000
_cell.length_b   1.000
_cell.length_c   1.000
_cell.angle_alpha   90.00
_cell.angle_beta   90.00
_cell.angle_gamma   90.00
#
_symmetry.space_group_name_H-M   'P 1'
#
loop_
_entity.id
_entity.type
_entity.pdbx_description
1 polymer ?
#
loop_
_entity_poly.entity_id
_entity_poly.type
_entity_poly.pdbx_seq_one_letter_code
_entity_poly.pdbx_strand_id
1 'polypeptide(L)'
;MDYYSEIKQELINNEVYKKVKDYSKNKSDLTTYYNVGKLLVEAQGGEERAKYGEGIIREYSKKLMMELDKKYSYRNLMSMRKYYLIFRNEKVHAMRS
;
A
#
# COMPACT_ATOMS: atom_id res chain seq x y z
N MET A 1 13.10 0.43 -11.16
CA MET A 1 12.48 0.23 -9.83
C MET A 1 11.38 -0.83 -9.92
N ASP A 2 11.41 -1.80 -9.05
CA ASP A 2 10.40 -2.86 -9.02
C ASP A 2 9.37 -2.56 -7.93
N TYR A 3 8.26 -1.97 -8.34
CA TYR A 3 7.20 -1.59 -7.40
C TYR A 3 6.60 -2.80 -6.69
N TYR A 4 6.47 -3.92 -7.38
CA TYR A 4 5.93 -5.11 -6.73
C TYR A 4 6.79 -5.55 -5.56
N SER A 5 8.10 -5.61 -5.75
CA SER A 5 9.02 -6.01 -4.68
C SER A 5 8.98 -5.03 -3.52
N GLU A 6 8.88 -3.73 -3.79
CA GLU A 6 8.80 -2.74 -2.73
C GLU A 6 7.50 -2.85 -1.95
N ILE A 7 6.38 -3.05 -2.65
CA ILE A 7 5.08 -3.24 -2.01
C ILE A 7 5.11 -4.50 -1.13
N LYS A 8 5.62 -5.59 -1.67
CA LYS A 8 5.72 -6.85 -0.95
C LYS A 8 6.58 -6.68 0.31
N GLN A 9 7.70 -5.97 0.20
CA GLN A 9 8.59 -5.76 1.34
C GLN A 9 7.91 -4.91 2.43
N GLU A 10 7.17 -3.88 2.04
CA GLU A 10 6.41 -3.07 3.00
C GLU A 10 5.42 -3.93 3.78
N LEU A 11 4.71 -4.81 3.08
CA LEU A 11 3.73 -5.68 3.72
C LEU A 11 4.39 -6.70 4.65
N ILE A 12 5.51 -7.28 4.21
CA ILE A 12 6.28 -8.22 5.05
C ILE A 12 6.79 -7.51 6.31
N ASN A 13 7.34 -6.32 6.15
CA ASN A 13 7.86 -5.56 7.28
C ASN A 13 6.77 -5.25 8.29
N ASN A 14 5.57 -4.92 7.81
CA ASN A 14 4.45 -4.65 8.70
C ASN A 14 4.03 -5.91 9.48
N GLU A 15 3.98 -7.06 8.81
CA GLU A 15 3.64 -8.32 9.48
C GLU A 15 4.64 -8.68 10.57
N VAL A 16 5.93 -8.50 10.29
CA VAL A 16 6.97 -8.74 11.28
C VAL A 16 6.85 -7.75 12.44
N TYR A 17 6.67 -6.48 12.14
CA TYR A 17 6.53 -5.44 13.15
C TYR A 17 5.34 -5.72 14.08
N LYS A 18 4.21 -6.14 13.53
CA LYS A 18 3.01 -6.42 14.32
C LYS A 18 3.22 -7.60 15.27
N LYS A 19 4.03 -8.57 14.90
CA LYS A 19 4.36 -9.70 15.77
C LYS A 19 5.25 -9.29 16.92
N VAL A 20 6.13 -8.31 16.70
CA VAL A 20 7.08 -7.84 17.70
C VAL A 20 6.48 -6.75 18.58
N LYS A 21 5.72 -5.84 17.98
CA LYS A 21 5.16 -4.66 18.65
C LYS A 21 3.64 -4.68 18.60
N ASP A 22 3.05 -5.58 19.37
CA ASP A 22 1.61 -5.81 19.38
C ASP A 22 0.79 -4.56 19.66
N TYR A 23 1.22 -3.74 20.60
CA TYR A 23 0.48 -2.56 21.03
C TYR A 23 0.43 -1.42 20.00
N SER A 24 1.23 -1.49 18.94
CA SER A 24 1.27 -0.44 17.91
C SER A 24 0.70 -0.89 16.56
N LYS A 25 -0.14 -1.91 16.56
CA LYS A 25 -0.72 -2.47 15.34
C LYS A 25 -1.38 -1.44 14.44
N ASN A 26 -2.28 -0.63 15.00
CA ASN A 26 -3.04 0.33 14.20
C ASN A 26 -2.16 1.36 13.52
N LYS A 27 -1.19 1.89 14.26
CA LYS A 27 -0.26 2.87 13.70
C LYS A 27 0.57 2.27 12.58
N SER A 28 1.08 1.04 12.80
CA SER A 28 1.86 0.33 11.81
C SER A 28 1.03 0.07 10.55
N ASP A 29 -0.23 -0.38 10.71
CA ASP A 29 -1.10 -0.65 9.57
C ASP A 29 -1.38 0.61 8.75
N LEU A 30 -1.66 1.73 9.41
CA LEU A 30 -1.95 2.99 8.71
C LEU A 30 -0.73 3.50 7.95
N THR A 31 0.46 3.39 8.54
CA THR A 31 1.70 3.77 7.87
C THR A 31 1.93 2.89 6.64
N THR A 32 1.72 1.58 6.79
CA THR A 32 1.89 0.64 5.68
C THR A 32 0.87 0.92 4.58
N TYR A 33 -0.38 1.19 4.93
CA TYR A 33 -1.42 1.52 3.96
C TYR A 33 -1.03 2.74 3.14
N TYR A 34 -0.52 3.77 3.81
CA TYR A 34 -0.07 4.98 3.12
C TYR A 34 1.07 4.67 2.15
N ASN A 35 2.08 3.95 2.63
CA ASN A 35 3.26 3.64 1.81
C ASN A 35 2.92 2.73 0.63
N VAL A 36 2.13 1.70 0.86
CA VAL A 36 1.70 0.79 -0.22
C VAL A 36 0.80 1.54 -1.21
N GLY A 37 -0.12 2.35 -0.70
CA GLY A 37 -0.98 3.15 -1.57
C GLY A 37 -0.19 4.06 -2.48
N LYS A 38 0.84 4.70 -1.93
CA LYS A 38 1.74 5.56 -2.72
C LYS A 38 2.43 4.77 -3.83
N LEU A 39 2.97 3.60 -3.48
CA LEU A 39 3.65 2.74 -4.46
C LEU A 39 2.69 2.26 -5.55
N LEU A 40 1.45 1.96 -5.19
CA LEU A 40 0.44 1.54 -6.17
C LEU A 40 0.15 2.66 -7.18
N VAL A 41 0.00 3.89 -6.70
CA VAL A 41 -0.23 5.04 -7.59
C VAL A 41 0.96 5.24 -8.51
N GLU A 42 2.18 5.14 -7.98
CA GLU A 42 3.39 5.28 -8.80
C GLU A 42 3.50 4.16 -9.83
N ALA A 43 3.15 2.93 -9.45
CA ALA A 43 3.19 1.79 -10.36
C ALA A 43 2.23 1.96 -11.53
N GLN A 44 1.11 2.66 -11.30
CA GLN A 44 0.14 2.95 -12.36
C GLN A 44 0.59 4.10 -13.27
N GLY A 45 1.71 4.74 -12.97
CA GLY A 45 2.19 5.89 -13.73
C GLY A 45 1.62 7.20 -13.25
N GLY A 46 1.12 7.22 -12.01
CA GLY A 46 0.52 8.39 -11.41
C GLY A 46 -1.01 8.34 -11.43
N GLU A 47 -1.61 9.26 -10.71
CA GLU A 47 -3.06 9.30 -10.56
C GLU A 47 -3.79 9.46 -11.90
N GLU A 48 -3.24 10.27 -12.80
CA GLU A 48 -3.85 10.55 -14.10
C GLU A 48 -3.92 9.32 -15.00
N ARG A 49 -3.05 8.35 -14.77
CA ARG A 49 -2.98 7.14 -15.59
C ARG A 49 -3.57 5.92 -14.90
N ALA A 50 -4.26 6.12 -13.80
CA ALA A 50 -4.82 5.03 -13.00
C ALA A 50 -5.72 4.10 -13.83
N LYS A 51 -6.46 4.66 -14.76
CA LYS A 51 -7.36 3.88 -15.61
C LYS A 51 -6.62 2.84 -16.45
N TYR A 52 -5.43 3.19 -16.90
CA TYR A 52 -4.61 2.28 -17.72
C TYR A 52 -3.82 1.31 -16.85
N GLY A 53 -3.57 1.67 -15.60
CA GLY A 53 -2.79 0.85 -14.68
C GLY A 53 -3.59 -0.09 -13.82
N GLU A 54 -4.89 -0.20 -14.04
CA GLU A 54 -5.74 -1.09 -13.24
C GLU A 54 -5.30 -2.54 -13.29
N GLY A 55 -4.87 -3.00 -14.45
CA GLY A 55 -4.38 -4.36 -14.62
C GLY A 55 -3.15 -4.67 -13.77
N ILE A 56 -2.30 -3.67 -13.54
CA ILE A 56 -1.11 -3.83 -12.70
C ILE A 56 -1.49 -4.18 -11.28
N ILE A 57 -2.47 -3.47 -10.71
CA ILE A 57 -2.90 -3.72 -9.34
C ILE A 57 -3.53 -5.10 -9.22
N ARG A 58 -4.32 -5.52 -10.22
CA ARG A 58 -4.92 -6.86 -10.21
C ARG A 58 -3.85 -7.95 -10.26
N GLU A 59 -2.82 -7.74 -11.07
CA GLU A 59 -1.70 -8.68 -11.16
C GLU A 59 -0.94 -8.74 -9.84
N TYR A 60 -0.66 -7.59 -9.23
CA TYR A 60 0.01 -7.55 -7.93
C TYR A 60 -0.81 -8.28 -6.87
N SER A 61 -2.12 -8.07 -6.87
CA SER A 61 -3.00 -8.74 -5.93
C SER A 61 -2.91 -10.27 -6.04
N LYS A 62 -2.95 -10.79 -7.27
CA LYS A 62 -2.85 -12.22 -7.48
C LYS A 62 -1.55 -12.78 -6.92
N LYS A 63 -0.44 -12.11 -7.19
CA LYS A 63 0.87 -12.54 -6.69
C LYS A 63 0.95 -12.46 -5.18
N LEU A 64 0.48 -11.36 -4.59
CA LEU A 64 0.52 -11.17 -3.15
C LEU A 64 -0.35 -12.17 -2.41
N MET A 65 -1.53 -12.49 -2.97
CA MET A 65 -2.38 -13.49 -2.35
C MET A 65 -1.76 -14.88 -2.37
N MET A 66 -0.99 -15.19 -3.40
CA MET A 66 -0.29 -16.47 -3.48
C MET A 66 0.96 -16.51 -2.61
N GLU A 67 1.72 -15.42 -2.58
CA GLU A 67 3.03 -15.40 -1.94
C GLU A 67 2.99 -15.00 -0.47
N LEU A 68 1.99 -14.25 -0.06
CA LEU A 68 1.87 -13.78 1.32
C LEU A 68 0.58 -14.23 1.99
N ASP A 69 -0.56 -13.63 1.62
CA ASP A 69 -1.82 -13.87 2.32
C ASP A 69 -3.01 -13.47 1.46
N LYS A 70 -4.12 -14.18 1.62
CA LYS A 70 -5.36 -13.91 0.89
C LYS A 70 -5.94 -12.53 1.18
N LYS A 71 -5.55 -11.92 2.29
CA LYS A 71 -6.06 -10.58 2.65
C LYS A 71 -5.60 -9.49 1.70
N TYR A 72 -4.57 -9.74 0.89
CA TYR A 72 -4.08 -8.75 -0.07
C TYR A 72 -4.82 -8.83 -1.40
N SER A 73 -6.14 -8.82 -1.32
CA SER A 73 -7.02 -8.84 -2.48
C SER A 73 -6.97 -7.50 -3.22
N TYR A 74 -7.43 -7.51 -4.46
CA TYR A 74 -7.55 -6.29 -5.27
C TYR A 74 -8.31 -5.20 -4.50
N ARG A 75 -9.43 -5.58 -3.88
CA ARG A 75 -10.25 -4.64 -3.11
C ARG A 75 -9.46 -3.99 -1.97
N ASN A 76 -8.68 -4.79 -1.25
CA ASN A 76 -7.90 -4.27 -0.13
C ASN A 76 -6.75 -3.39 -0.62
N LEU A 77 -6.10 -3.76 -1.73
CA LEU A 77 -5.06 -2.90 -2.31
C LEU A 77 -5.64 -1.57 -2.77
N MET A 78 -6.83 -1.58 -3.38
CA MET A 78 -7.49 -0.35 -3.79
C MET A 78 -7.88 0.51 -2.58
N SER A 79 -8.20 -0.10 -1.46
CA SER A 79 -8.46 0.65 -0.22
C SER A 79 -7.20 1.35 0.27
N MET A 80 -6.04 0.70 0.18
CA MET A 80 -4.76 1.31 0.54
C MET A 80 -4.43 2.48 -0.38
N ARG A 81 -4.68 2.31 -1.68
CA ARG A 81 -4.50 3.37 -2.67
C ARG A 81 -5.39 4.58 -2.33
N LYS A 82 -6.65 4.33 -2.03
CA LYS A 82 -7.60 5.37 -1.67
C LYS A 82 -7.16 6.10 -0.39
N TYR A 83 -6.69 5.35 0.60
CA TYR A 83 -6.18 5.93 1.84
C TYR A 83 -5.06 6.93 1.55
N TYR A 84 -4.09 6.54 0.72
CA TYR A 84 -3.00 7.44 0.35
C TYR A 84 -3.53 8.71 -0.33
N LEU A 85 -4.43 8.55 -1.31
CA LEU A 85 -4.95 9.69 -2.05
C LEU A 85 -5.72 10.67 -1.16
N ILE A 86 -6.43 10.16 -0.16
CA ILE A 86 -7.18 11.00 0.76
C ILE A 86 -6.26 11.75 1.72
N PHE A 87 -5.28 11.05 2.28
CA PHE A 87 -4.49 11.59 3.39
C PHE A 87 -3.15 12.20 3.00
N ARG A 88 -2.73 12.11 1.76
CA ARG A 88 -1.44 12.65 1.34
C ARG A 88 -1.31 14.16 1.60
N ASN A 89 -2.38 14.91 1.39
CA ASN A 89 -2.37 16.36 1.60
C ASN A 89 -2.35 16.71 3.08
N GLU A 90 -3.06 15.96 3.89
CA GLU A 90 -3.08 16.19 5.34
C GLU A 90 -1.72 15.90 5.96
N LYS A 91 -1.04 14.85 5.47
CA LYS A 91 0.31 14.54 5.92
C LYS A 91 1.28 15.68 5.59
N VAL A 92 1.16 16.27 4.41
CA VAL A 92 1.97 17.43 4.02
C VAL A 92 1.68 18.62 4.93
N HIS A 93 0.41 18.86 5.22
CA HIS A 93 0.02 19.93 6.14
C HIS A 93 0.58 19.73 7.54
N ALA A 94 0.50 18.52 8.05
CA ALA A 94 1.05 18.18 9.35
C ALA A 94 2.55 18.42 9.42
N MET A 95 3.25 18.16 8.33
CA MET A 95 4.69 18.38 8.26
C MET A 95 5.06 19.88 8.20
N ARG A 96 4.15 20.72 7.71
CA ARG A 96 4.37 22.15 7.60
C ARG A 96 4.02 22.92 8.86
N SER A 97 3.11 22.38 9.61
CA SER A 97 2.70 23.01 10.86
C SER A 97 3.55 22.57 12.02
#